data_1f5f5e61ad4084e9d78f7a30a4930af6
#
_entry.id   1f5f5e61ad4084e9d78f7a30a4930af6
#
_cell.length_a   1.000
_cell.length_b   1.000
_cell.length_c   1.000
_cell.angle_alpha   90.00
_cell.angle_beta   90.00
_cell.angle_gamma   90.00
#
_symmetry.space_group_name_H-M   'P 1'
#
loop_
_entity.id
_entity.type
_entity.pdbx_description
1 polymer ?
#
loop_
_entity_poly.entity_id
_entity_poly.type
_entity_poly.pdbx_seq_one_letter_code
_entity_poly.pdbx_strand_id
1 'polypeptide(L)'
;MAVLLIPNPTKDTGLAVTRQAAAVLAGLGVSVLMPQSFAGEAGFAGVRFLPEAEAYREANQVVTIGGDGTLLRSGLSCMANGKPVLGVNLGRMGFLATCEVGELTAKLTRLAAGDFTLTSRGLLHAGIPAHGWQADAINDVVVFGQTRLHPMDYKVYCDGAFVGSYRSDGMILATPTGSTAYSFSAGGPILDACAEVMVLTPVCAHNLQVAPLVFAAGRQLEIIADAENRDASFACADSSNQCDLLPGESLQITGGRQRLQLITFDDAEQFHAIENKLMRR
;
A
#
# COMPACT_ATOMS: atom_id res chain seq x y z
N MET A 1 3.04 17.52 -20.97
CA MET A 1 3.02 16.66 -19.79
C MET A 1 1.64 16.79 -19.13
N ALA A 2 1.06 15.68 -18.69
CA ALA A 2 -0.23 15.67 -17.99
C ALA A 2 -0.07 15.04 -16.59
N VAL A 3 -0.65 15.66 -15.57
CA VAL A 3 -0.64 15.18 -14.18
C VAL A 3 -2.07 14.92 -13.72
N LEU A 4 -2.33 13.71 -13.22
CA LEU A 4 -3.61 13.33 -12.63
C LEU A 4 -3.59 13.62 -11.12
N LEU A 5 -4.52 14.44 -10.65
CA LEU A 5 -4.74 14.70 -9.22
C LEU A 5 -5.84 13.76 -8.71
N ILE A 6 -5.53 13.01 -7.64
CA ILE A 6 -6.48 12.12 -6.93
C ILE A 6 -6.66 12.63 -5.50
N PRO A 7 -7.66 13.48 -5.25
CA PRO A 7 -7.92 14.01 -3.91
C PRO A 7 -8.67 13.00 -3.01
N ASN A 8 -8.48 13.16 -1.71
CA ASN A 8 -9.32 12.56 -0.69
C ASN A 8 -10.22 13.65 -0.06
N PRO A 9 -11.49 13.77 -0.45
CA PRO A 9 -12.37 14.86 -0.01
C PRO A 9 -12.67 14.83 1.50
N THR A 10 -12.51 13.69 2.16
CA THR A 10 -12.65 13.60 3.62
C THR A 10 -11.49 14.26 4.37
N LYS A 11 -10.30 14.29 3.77
CA LYS A 11 -9.10 14.89 4.37
C LYS A 11 -8.82 16.28 3.82
N ASP A 12 -9.05 16.50 2.54
CA ASP A 12 -8.90 17.79 1.86
C ASP A 12 -10.23 18.56 1.88
N THR A 13 -10.55 19.12 3.04
CA THR A 13 -11.81 19.84 3.23
C THR A 13 -11.99 20.95 2.20
N GLY A 14 -13.06 20.87 1.44
CA GLY A 14 -13.35 21.79 0.34
C GLY A 14 -12.32 21.75 -0.78
N LEU A 15 -11.49 20.69 -0.88
CA LEU A 15 -10.45 20.51 -1.90
C LEU A 15 -9.44 21.67 -1.98
N ALA A 16 -9.12 22.29 -0.85
CA ALA A 16 -8.27 23.48 -0.80
C ALA A 16 -6.85 23.21 -1.30
N VAL A 17 -6.23 22.10 -0.84
CA VAL A 17 -4.87 21.73 -1.27
C VAL A 17 -4.88 21.23 -2.71
N THR A 18 -5.93 20.53 -3.12
CA THR A 18 -6.10 20.11 -4.53
C THR A 18 -6.21 21.29 -5.48
N ARG A 19 -6.96 22.36 -5.10
CA ARG A 19 -7.01 23.59 -5.91
C ARG A 19 -5.66 24.29 -5.99
N GLN A 20 -4.93 24.34 -4.88
CA GLN A 20 -3.57 24.88 -4.86
C GLN A 20 -2.66 24.09 -5.80
N ALA A 21 -2.68 22.75 -5.73
CA ALA A 21 -1.91 21.88 -6.62
C ALA A 21 -2.26 22.10 -8.09
N ALA A 22 -3.56 22.17 -8.41
CA ALA A 22 -4.04 22.43 -9.76
C ALA A 22 -3.58 23.79 -10.30
N ALA A 23 -3.67 24.85 -9.49
CA ALA A 23 -3.23 26.19 -9.86
C ALA A 23 -1.71 26.26 -10.10
N VAL A 24 -0.92 25.62 -9.23
CA VAL A 24 0.55 25.57 -9.39
C VAL A 24 0.91 24.87 -10.70
N LEU A 25 0.37 23.67 -10.95
CA LEU A 25 0.66 22.90 -12.16
C LEU A 25 0.20 23.61 -13.43
N ALA A 26 -1.00 24.20 -13.43
CA ALA A 26 -1.50 24.98 -14.55
C ALA A 26 -0.61 26.22 -14.84
N GLY A 27 -0.16 26.92 -13.79
CA GLY A 27 0.78 28.03 -13.91
C GLY A 27 2.14 27.64 -14.50
N LEU A 28 2.53 26.39 -14.39
CA LEU A 28 3.74 25.79 -14.99
C LEU A 28 3.49 25.21 -16.40
N GLY A 29 2.30 25.39 -16.98
CA GLY A 29 1.94 24.89 -18.30
C GLY A 29 1.70 23.37 -18.35
N VAL A 30 1.45 22.73 -17.21
CA VAL A 30 1.14 21.31 -17.11
C VAL A 30 -0.37 21.11 -17.28
N SER A 31 -0.78 20.15 -18.12
CA SER A 31 -2.17 19.73 -18.23
C SER A 31 -2.60 19.01 -16.96
N VAL A 32 -3.62 19.52 -16.28
CA VAL A 32 -4.14 18.91 -15.05
C VAL A 32 -5.38 18.07 -15.37
N LEU A 33 -5.37 16.82 -14.91
CA LEU A 33 -6.46 15.88 -15.02
C LEU A 33 -7.05 15.58 -13.64
N MET A 34 -8.34 15.36 -13.57
CA MET A 34 -9.03 14.87 -12.38
C MET A 34 -10.12 13.86 -12.76
N PRO A 35 -10.51 12.96 -11.83
CA PRO A 35 -11.65 12.08 -12.06
C PRO A 35 -12.94 12.86 -12.30
N GLN A 36 -13.77 12.34 -13.21
CA GLN A 36 -15.08 12.92 -13.58
C GLN A 36 -16.01 13.17 -12.38
N SER A 37 -15.86 12.40 -11.30
CA SER A 37 -16.63 12.58 -10.07
C SER A 37 -16.47 13.95 -9.40
N PHE A 38 -15.42 14.69 -9.75
CA PHE A 38 -15.14 16.05 -9.24
C PHE A 38 -15.53 17.17 -10.21
N ALA A 39 -16.15 16.85 -11.35
CA ALA A 39 -16.48 17.85 -12.39
C ALA A 39 -17.46 18.97 -11.93
N GLY A 40 -18.24 18.69 -10.87
CA GLY A 40 -19.16 19.67 -10.28
C GLY A 40 -18.53 20.64 -9.27
N GLU A 41 -17.27 20.42 -8.91
CA GLU A 41 -16.57 21.21 -7.90
C GLU A 41 -16.07 22.53 -8.46
N ALA A 42 -16.29 23.62 -7.71
CA ALA A 42 -15.86 24.95 -8.13
C ALA A 42 -14.33 25.15 -7.97
N GLY A 43 -13.76 26.08 -8.73
CA GLY A 43 -12.38 26.53 -8.57
C GLY A 43 -11.32 25.69 -9.29
N PHE A 44 -11.71 24.91 -10.32
CA PHE A 44 -10.82 24.11 -11.14
C PHE A 44 -10.77 24.60 -12.60
N ALA A 45 -10.49 25.88 -12.79
CA ALA A 45 -10.34 26.44 -14.13
C ALA A 45 -9.19 25.76 -14.89
N GLY A 46 -9.46 25.31 -16.13
CA GLY A 46 -8.45 24.66 -16.99
C GLY A 46 -8.17 23.20 -16.65
N VAL A 47 -8.79 22.64 -15.61
CA VAL A 47 -8.69 21.20 -15.28
C VAL A 47 -9.59 20.40 -16.21
N ARG A 48 -9.09 19.29 -16.73
CA ARG A 48 -9.85 18.34 -17.53
C ARG A 48 -10.36 17.21 -16.66
N PHE A 49 -11.65 16.99 -16.67
CA PHE A 49 -12.30 15.90 -15.93
C PHE A 49 -12.58 14.74 -16.88
N LEU A 50 -12.08 13.55 -16.52
CA LEU A 50 -12.15 12.34 -17.32
C LEU A 50 -12.68 11.16 -16.48
N PRO A 51 -13.29 10.15 -17.12
CA PRO A 51 -13.49 8.86 -16.47
C PRO A 51 -12.17 8.37 -15.87
N GLU A 52 -12.20 7.81 -14.67
CA GLU A 52 -10.98 7.52 -13.91
C GLU A 52 -9.97 6.66 -14.69
N ALA A 53 -10.44 5.59 -15.35
CA ALA A 53 -9.58 4.73 -16.16
C ALA A 53 -8.93 5.46 -17.34
N GLU A 54 -9.60 6.45 -17.92
CA GLU A 54 -9.04 7.28 -19.00
C GLU A 54 -8.03 8.26 -18.47
N ALA A 55 -8.33 8.88 -17.31
CA ALA A 55 -7.42 9.80 -16.64
C ALA A 55 -6.07 9.14 -16.29
N TYR A 56 -6.09 7.91 -15.77
CA TYR A 56 -4.86 7.13 -15.53
C TYR A 56 -4.10 6.84 -16.82
N ARG A 57 -4.77 6.47 -17.92
CA ARG A 57 -4.10 6.19 -19.20
C ARG A 57 -3.43 7.42 -19.78
N GLU A 58 -4.11 8.57 -19.74
CA GLU A 58 -3.63 9.82 -20.32
C GLU A 58 -2.53 10.49 -19.48
N ALA A 59 -2.55 10.33 -18.17
CA ALA A 59 -1.56 10.92 -17.27
C ALA A 59 -0.14 10.42 -17.55
N ASN A 60 0.84 11.28 -17.36
CA ASN A 60 2.25 10.91 -17.27
C ASN A 60 2.64 10.56 -15.82
N GLN A 61 2.05 11.27 -14.85
CA GLN A 61 2.30 11.15 -13.43
C GLN A 61 1.00 11.30 -12.67
N VAL A 62 0.94 10.74 -11.46
CA VAL A 62 -0.21 10.83 -10.55
C VAL A 62 0.24 11.56 -9.28
N VAL A 63 -0.60 12.45 -8.77
CA VAL A 63 -0.42 13.09 -7.47
C VAL A 63 -1.64 12.78 -6.61
N THR A 64 -1.44 12.00 -5.55
CA THR A 64 -2.51 11.72 -4.57
C THR A 64 -2.47 12.77 -3.46
N ILE A 65 -3.62 13.28 -3.04
CA ILE A 65 -3.73 14.32 -2.02
C ILE A 65 -4.57 13.78 -0.87
N GLY A 66 -3.91 13.45 0.26
CA GLY A 66 -4.61 12.86 1.40
C GLY A 66 -3.75 12.20 2.44
N GLY A 67 -2.91 11.27 2.09
CA GLY A 67 -2.01 10.49 2.96
C GLY A 67 -1.81 9.06 2.44
N ASP A 68 -1.11 8.21 3.21
CA ASP A 68 -0.74 6.85 2.81
C ASP A 68 -1.94 6.02 2.32
N GLY A 69 -3.07 6.04 3.02
CA GLY A 69 -4.27 5.30 2.60
C GLY A 69 -4.89 5.80 1.28
N THR A 70 -4.67 7.07 0.90
CA THR A 70 -5.11 7.59 -0.41
C THR A 70 -4.17 7.07 -1.50
N LEU A 71 -2.87 7.07 -1.22
CA LEU A 71 -1.87 6.54 -2.13
C LEU A 71 -2.07 5.04 -2.33
N LEU A 72 -2.30 4.26 -1.27
CA LEU A 72 -2.55 2.81 -1.35
C LEU A 72 -3.73 2.49 -2.28
N ARG A 73 -4.88 3.18 -2.11
CA ARG A 73 -6.06 2.97 -2.96
C ARG A 73 -5.78 3.25 -4.44
N SER A 74 -4.93 4.23 -4.73
CA SER A 74 -4.57 4.61 -6.11
C SER A 74 -3.39 3.81 -6.65
N GLY A 75 -2.59 3.23 -5.77
CA GLY A 75 -1.30 2.63 -6.09
C GLY A 75 -1.41 1.48 -7.09
N LEU A 76 -2.39 0.58 -6.92
CA LEU A 76 -2.61 -0.52 -7.86
C LEU A 76 -3.01 -0.01 -9.25
N SER A 77 -3.84 1.04 -9.33
CA SER A 77 -4.20 1.69 -10.60
C SER A 77 -3.00 2.40 -11.24
N CYS A 78 -2.16 3.06 -10.44
CA CYS A 78 -0.91 3.66 -10.91
C CYS A 78 0.00 2.60 -11.52
N MET A 79 0.19 1.50 -10.83
CA MET A 79 1.01 0.38 -11.27
C MET A 79 0.48 -0.27 -12.54
N ALA A 80 -0.83 -0.59 -12.59
CA ALA A 80 -1.47 -1.21 -13.76
C ALA A 80 -1.34 -0.36 -15.03
N ASN A 81 -1.22 0.97 -14.88
CA ASN A 81 -1.04 1.91 -15.99
C ASN A 81 0.43 2.38 -16.14
N GLY A 82 1.38 1.84 -15.37
CA GLY A 82 2.79 2.22 -15.41
C GLY A 82 3.04 3.69 -15.04
N LYS A 83 2.23 4.26 -14.13
CA LYS A 83 2.32 5.68 -13.76
C LYS A 83 3.05 5.85 -12.42
N PRO A 84 4.12 6.66 -12.38
CA PRO A 84 4.73 7.03 -11.12
C PRO A 84 3.79 7.94 -10.32
N VAL A 85 3.85 7.82 -8.99
CA VAL A 85 2.96 8.52 -8.08
C VAL A 85 3.70 9.30 -7.00
N LEU A 86 3.27 10.54 -6.78
CA LEU A 86 3.64 11.38 -5.64
C LEU A 86 2.50 11.40 -4.62
N GLY A 87 2.81 11.16 -3.36
CA GLY A 87 1.84 11.30 -2.26
C GLY A 87 1.97 12.63 -1.54
N VAL A 88 0.91 13.44 -1.55
CA VAL A 88 0.80 14.65 -0.72
C VAL A 88 0.05 14.29 0.57
N ASN A 89 0.66 14.57 1.70
CA ASN A 89 0.13 14.24 3.01
C ASN A 89 -0.56 15.44 3.67
N LEU A 90 -1.83 15.27 4.03
CA LEU A 90 -2.68 16.29 4.69
C LEU A 90 -2.72 16.14 6.22
N GLY A 91 -1.92 15.27 6.78
CA GLY A 91 -1.89 15.00 8.21
C GLY A 91 -0.47 14.84 8.73
N ARG A 92 -0.27 13.88 9.63
CA ARG A 92 1.08 13.51 10.07
C ARG A 92 1.79 12.84 8.90
N MET A 93 3.07 13.20 8.66
CA MET A 93 3.91 12.64 7.60
C MET A 93 3.68 11.14 7.41
N GLY A 94 3.46 10.72 6.15
CA GLY A 94 3.27 9.31 5.77
C GLY A 94 4.61 8.59 5.59
N PHE A 95 4.57 7.28 5.46
CA PHE A 95 5.71 6.48 4.99
C PHE A 95 5.73 6.40 3.46
N LEU A 96 4.57 6.61 2.81
CA LEU A 96 4.38 6.63 1.37
C LEU A 96 4.13 8.03 0.84
N ALA A 97 3.27 8.79 1.52
CA ALA A 97 2.96 10.19 1.18
C ALA A 97 3.91 11.11 1.95
N THR A 98 5.03 11.44 1.31
CA THR A 98 6.15 12.18 1.92
C THR A 98 6.16 13.68 1.59
N CYS A 99 5.30 14.14 0.67
CA CYS A 99 5.17 15.57 0.36
C CYS A 99 4.26 16.25 1.38
N GLU A 100 4.81 17.11 2.22
CA GLU A 100 4.01 17.95 3.13
C GLU A 100 3.37 19.14 2.39
N VAL A 101 2.25 19.67 2.90
CA VAL A 101 1.54 20.78 2.29
C VAL A 101 2.45 22.02 2.16
N GLY A 102 3.32 22.27 3.15
CA GLY A 102 4.28 23.38 3.11
C GLY A 102 5.30 23.29 1.96
N GLU A 103 5.57 22.08 1.46
CA GLU A 103 6.53 21.81 0.37
C GLU A 103 5.85 21.70 -1.01
N LEU A 104 4.51 21.70 -1.05
CA LEU A 104 3.71 21.39 -2.23
C LEU A 104 4.16 22.15 -3.47
N THR A 105 4.27 23.48 -3.39
CA THR A 105 4.65 24.32 -4.53
C THR A 105 6.06 23.99 -5.04
N ALA A 106 7.01 23.82 -4.14
CA ALA A 106 8.39 23.51 -4.50
C ALA A 106 8.50 22.13 -5.17
N LYS A 107 7.86 21.10 -4.56
CA LYS A 107 7.89 19.71 -5.08
C LYS A 107 7.13 19.59 -6.42
N LEU A 108 6.00 20.30 -6.60
CA LEU A 108 5.29 20.32 -7.89
C LEU A 108 6.07 21.06 -8.97
N THR A 109 6.83 22.09 -8.62
CA THR A 109 7.72 22.77 -9.58
C THR A 109 8.84 21.84 -10.04
N ARG A 110 9.46 21.11 -9.13
CA ARG A 110 10.46 20.08 -9.47
C ARG A 110 9.85 18.95 -10.30
N LEU A 111 8.63 18.50 -9.92
CA LEU A 111 7.88 17.48 -10.68
C LEU A 111 7.68 17.93 -12.15
N ALA A 112 7.23 19.17 -12.35
CA ALA A 112 7.01 19.73 -13.68
C ALA A 112 8.30 19.84 -14.51
N ALA A 113 9.43 20.10 -13.85
CA ALA A 113 10.75 20.15 -14.46
C ALA A 113 11.38 18.77 -14.73
N GLY A 114 10.76 17.68 -14.23
CA GLY A 114 11.34 16.33 -14.28
C GLY A 114 12.50 16.11 -13.30
N ASP A 115 12.66 17.00 -12.31
CA ASP A 115 13.71 16.95 -11.28
C ASP A 115 13.23 16.11 -10.08
N PHE A 116 13.24 14.79 -10.23
CA PHE A 116 12.88 13.83 -9.21
C PHE A 116 13.52 12.46 -9.49
N THR A 117 13.55 11.60 -8.51
CA THR A 117 13.94 10.19 -8.63
C THR A 117 12.73 9.27 -8.50
N LEU A 118 12.86 8.03 -8.99
CA LEU A 118 11.84 7.00 -8.84
C LEU A 118 12.35 5.91 -7.89
N THR A 119 11.59 5.67 -6.85
CA THR A 119 11.86 4.56 -5.92
C THR A 119 10.84 3.46 -6.14
N SER A 120 11.32 2.25 -6.42
CA SER A 120 10.47 1.08 -6.65
C SER A 120 10.02 0.45 -5.34
N ARG A 121 8.73 0.12 -5.22
CA ARG A 121 8.17 -0.62 -4.09
C ARG A 121 7.69 -1.98 -4.55
N GLY A 122 8.11 -3.03 -3.82
CA GLY A 122 7.64 -4.39 -4.04
C GLY A 122 6.18 -4.55 -3.63
N LEU A 123 5.56 -5.60 -4.15
CA LEU A 123 4.18 -6.01 -3.85
C LEU A 123 4.17 -7.44 -3.36
N LEU A 124 3.07 -7.83 -2.75
CA LEU A 124 2.68 -9.23 -2.58
C LEU A 124 1.59 -9.57 -3.59
N HIS A 125 1.66 -10.76 -4.14
CA HIS A 125 0.60 -11.39 -4.91
C HIS A 125 0.06 -12.56 -4.12
N ALA A 126 -1.22 -12.56 -3.81
CA ALA A 126 -1.88 -13.59 -3.02
C ALA A 126 -2.98 -14.28 -3.80
N GLY A 127 -3.25 -15.55 -3.49
CA GLY A 127 -4.37 -16.28 -4.09
C GLY A 127 -4.87 -17.41 -3.21
N ILE A 128 -6.17 -17.66 -3.27
CA ILE A 128 -6.84 -18.83 -2.71
C ILE A 128 -7.36 -19.66 -3.88
N PRO A 129 -6.64 -20.74 -4.28
CA PRO A 129 -6.99 -21.52 -5.47
C PRO A 129 -8.40 -22.10 -5.43
N ALA A 130 -8.87 -22.51 -4.24
CA ALA A 130 -10.20 -23.08 -4.04
C ALA A 130 -11.34 -22.16 -4.48
N HIS A 131 -11.14 -20.85 -4.38
CA HIS A 131 -12.12 -19.83 -4.73
C HIS A 131 -11.79 -19.06 -6.02
N GLY A 132 -10.62 -19.32 -6.63
CA GLY A 132 -10.12 -18.52 -7.75
C GLY A 132 -9.84 -17.05 -7.40
N TRP A 133 -9.77 -16.75 -6.10
CA TRP A 133 -9.48 -15.41 -5.63
C TRP A 133 -8.00 -15.07 -5.81
N GLN A 134 -7.75 -13.86 -6.28
CA GLN A 134 -6.40 -13.29 -6.41
C GLN A 134 -6.43 -11.82 -6.01
N ALA A 135 -5.36 -11.35 -5.38
CA ALA A 135 -5.19 -9.95 -4.99
C ALA A 135 -3.70 -9.57 -4.93
N ASP A 136 -3.43 -8.31 -5.25
CA ASP A 136 -2.13 -7.68 -5.02
C ASP A 136 -2.22 -6.76 -3.80
N ALA A 137 -1.13 -6.70 -3.02
CA ALA A 137 -1.01 -5.82 -1.87
C ALA A 137 0.29 -5.02 -1.91
N ILE A 138 0.18 -3.73 -1.65
CA ILE A 138 1.33 -2.82 -1.51
C ILE A 138 1.90 -2.93 -0.09
N ASN A 139 1.03 -3.03 0.94
CA ASN A 139 1.45 -3.18 2.33
C ASN A 139 1.49 -4.65 2.74
N ASP A 140 0.34 -5.27 2.85
CA ASP A 140 0.23 -6.58 3.49
C ASP A 140 -0.96 -7.40 3.00
N VAL A 141 -0.82 -8.70 3.16
CA VAL A 141 -1.89 -9.69 3.09
C VAL A 141 -2.02 -10.28 4.49
N VAL A 142 -3.23 -10.21 5.03
CA VAL A 142 -3.53 -10.74 6.36
C VAL A 142 -4.45 -11.95 6.27
N VAL A 143 -4.31 -12.89 7.20
CA VAL A 143 -5.27 -13.95 7.45
C VAL A 143 -5.68 -13.91 8.91
N PHE A 144 -7.00 -13.94 9.19
CA PHE A 144 -7.55 -13.89 10.53
C PHE A 144 -8.73 -14.85 10.67
N GLY A 145 -8.97 -15.36 11.89
CA GLY A 145 -10.21 -16.04 12.21
C GLY A 145 -11.42 -15.12 12.07
N GLN A 146 -12.52 -15.62 11.53
CA GLN A 146 -13.77 -14.85 11.41
C GLN A 146 -14.33 -14.49 12.77
N THR A 147 -14.12 -15.34 13.78
CA THR A 147 -14.48 -15.07 15.16
C THR A 147 -13.22 -14.77 15.97
N ARG A 148 -13.28 -13.74 16.82
CA ARG A 148 -12.14 -13.38 17.71
C ARG A 148 -12.16 -14.14 19.04
N LEU A 149 -13.01 -15.15 19.16
CA LEU A 149 -13.22 -15.88 20.41
C LEU A 149 -12.28 -17.08 20.58
N HIS A 150 -11.75 -17.57 19.46
CA HIS A 150 -10.87 -18.75 19.44
C HIS A 150 -9.64 -18.50 18.58
N PRO A 151 -8.43 -18.82 19.08
CA PRO A 151 -7.25 -18.79 18.26
C PRO A 151 -7.37 -19.85 17.15
N MET A 152 -6.81 -19.52 16.00
CA MET A 152 -6.79 -20.38 14.84
C MET A 152 -5.46 -21.13 14.76
N ASP A 153 -5.48 -22.33 14.25
CA ASP A 153 -4.29 -23.12 13.96
C ASP A 153 -3.95 -22.99 12.46
N TYR A 154 -2.70 -22.58 12.16
CA TYR A 154 -2.19 -22.39 10.82
C TYR A 154 -0.91 -23.20 10.62
N LYS A 155 -0.72 -23.79 9.44
CA LYS A 155 0.53 -24.38 8.99
C LYS A 155 1.15 -23.51 7.91
N VAL A 156 2.43 -23.25 8.01
CA VAL A 156 3.18 -22.43 7.04
C VAL A 156 4.20 -23.28 6.33
N TYR A 157 4.24 -23.13 5.01
CA TYR A 157 5.22 -23.74 4.13
C TYR A 157 5.93 -22.65 3.30
N CYS A 158 7.20 -22.89 2.95
CA CYS A 158 7.98 -22.06 2.05
C CYS A 158 8.57 -22.93 0.95
N ASP A 159 8.21 -22.68 -0.29
CA ASP A 159 8.59 -23.50 -1.46
C ASP A 159 8.32 -25.02 -1.24
N GLY A 160 7.20 -25.33 -0.60
CA GLY A 160 6.79 -26.69 -0.24
C GLY A 160 7.45 -27.26 1.03
N ALA A 161 8.46 -26.60 1.60
CA ALA A 161 9.08 -27.03 2.85
C ALA A 161 8.31 -26.51 4.06
N PHE A 162 8.03 -27.37 5.04
CA PHE A 162 7.34 -27.00 6.27
C PHE A 162 8.20 -26.03 7.10
N VAL A 163 7.63 -24.88 7.44
CA VAL A 163 8.27 -23.84 8.26
C VAL A 163 7.84 -23.95 9.72
N GLY A 164 6.55 -24.15 9.98
CA GLY A 164 6.04 -24.23 11.35
C GLY A 164 4.53 -24.26 11.44
N SER A 165 4.03 -24.59 12.65
CA SER A 165 2.62 -24.48 13.03
C SER A 165 2.46 -23.36 14.01
N TYR A 166 1.41 -22.56 13.84
CA TYR A 166 1.10 -21.39 14.63
C TYR A 166 -0.31 -21.48 15.16
N ARG A 167 -0.46 -21.25 16.45
CA ARG A 167 -1.76 -21.03 17.07
C ARG A 167 -1.85 -19.55 17.42
N SER A 168 -2.68 -18.80 16.71
CA SER A 168 -2.71 -17.32 16.78
C SER A 168 -4.07 -16.77 16.37
N ASP A 169 -4.33 -15.50 16.66
CA ASP A 169 -5.52 -14.81 16.16
C ASP A 169 -5.48 -14.63 14.63
N GLY A 170 -4.27 -14.54 14.08
CA GLY A 170 -4.04 -14.41 12.66
C GLY A 170 -2.56 -14.29 12.31
N MET A 171 -2.29 -14.06 11.04
CA MET A 171 -0.95 -13.86 10.48
C MET A 171 -0.95 -12.71 9.49
N ILE A 172 0.14 -11.96 9.47
CA ILE A 172 0.36 -10.86 8.54
C ILE A 172 1.58 -11.21 7.70
N LEU A 173 1.43 -11.20 6.38
CA LEU A 173 2.57 -11.21 5.47
C LEU A 173 2.68 -9.82 4.85
N ALA A 174 3.77 -9.12 5.15
CA ALA A 174 3.97 -7.74 4.74
C ALA A 174 5.16 -7.57 3.78
N THR A 175 5.03 -6.61 2.89
CA THR A 175 6.13 -6.07 2.10
C THR A 175 7.05 -5.24 3.00
N PRO A 176 8.24 -4.83 2.53
CA PRO A 176 9.04 -3.83 3.23
C PRO A 176 8.29 -2.51 3.48
N THR A 177 7.47 -2.09 2.53
CA THR A 177 6.58 -0.92 2.70
C THR A 177 5.58 -1.14 3.83
N GLY A 178 4.88 -2.28 3.84
CA GLY A 178 3.90 -2.66 4.86
C GLY A 178 4.51 -3.01 6.22
N SER A 179 5.84 -3.19 6.30
CA SER A 179 6.52 -3.47 7.57
C SER A 179 6.34 -2.35 8.61
N THR A 180 6.05 -1.12 8.17
CA THR A 180 5.75 0.03 9.04
C THR A 180 4.25 0.21 9.33
N ALA A 181 3.39 -0.68 8.80
CA ALA A 181 1.94 -0.65 8.97
C ALA A 181 1.45 -1.66 10.02
N TYR A 182 0.56 -2.57 9.66
CA TYR A 182 -0.04 -3.51 10.62
C TYR A 182 0.98 -4.52 11.16
N SER A 183 1.93 -4.97 10.34
CA SER A 183 3.03 -5.83 10.78
C SER A 183 3.81 -5.22 11.94
N PHE A 184 4.14 -3.91 11.88
CA PHE A 184 4.81 -3.20 12.99
C PHE A 184 3.98 -3.22 14.26
N SER A 185 2.69 -2.95 14.17
CA SER A 185 1.76 -2.98 15.31
C SER A 185 1.66 -4.37 15.94
N ALA A 186 1.88 -5.43 15.17
CA ALA A 186 1.91 -6.81 15.62
C ALA A 186 3.30 -7.28 16.13
N GLY A 187 4.29 -6.38 16.20
CA GLY A 187 5.64 -6.69 16.67
C GLY A 187 6.62 -7.13 15.58
N GLY A 188 6.28 -6.94 14.31
CA GLY A 188 7.17 -7.14 13.17
C GLY A 188 8.31 -6.12 13.12
N PRO A 189 9.46 -6.46 12.51
CA PRO A 189 10.56 -5.53 12.32
C PRO A 189 10.24 -4.50 11.24
N ILE A 190 10.86 -3.32 11.35
CA ILE A 190 10.90 -2.35 10.24
C ILE A 190 11.94 -2.84 9.25
N LEU A 191 11.54 -2.91 7.99
CA LEU A 191 12.40 -3.30 6.88
C LEU A 191 12.76 -2.06 6.04
N ASP A 192 13.95 -2.08 5.46
CA ASP A 192 14.29 -1.11 4.42
C ASP A 192 13.31 -1.27 3.25
N ALA A 193 12.66 -0.18 2.85
CA ALA A 193 11.62 -0.22 1.82
C ALA A 193 12.14 -0.65 0.42
N CYS A 194 13.45 -0.62 0.21
CA CYS A 194 14.11 -1.09 -1.02
C CYS A 194 14.54 -2.56 -0.93
N ALA A 195 14.40 -3.23 0.23
CA ALA A 195 14.79 -4.63 0.39
C ALA A 195 13.90 -5.57 -0.43
N GLU A 196 14.49 -6.62 -0.98
CA GLU A 196 13.79 -7.67 -1.74
C GLU A 196 13.38 -8.83 -0.83
N VAL A 197 12.52 -8.53 0.14
CA VAL A 197 12.07 -9.47 1.16
C VAL A 197 10.57 -9.31 1.44
N MET A 198 10.02 -10.26 2.21
CA MET A 198 8.69 -10.19 2.82
C MET A 198 8.79 -10.68 4.26
N VAL A 199 7.96 -10.19 5.16
CA VAL A 199 7.96 -10.56 6.57
C VAL A 199 6.65 -11.19 6.98
N LEU A 200 6.71 -12.38 7.58
CA LEU A 200 5.60 -13.05 8.22
C LEU A 200 5.57 -12.69 9.70
N THR A 201 4.51 -12.07 10.16
CA THR A 201 4.32 -11.66 11.55
C THR A 201 3.05 -12.32 12.10
N PRO A 202 3.16 -13.28 13.03
CA PRO A 202 2.01 -13.83 13.74
C PRO A 202 1.38 -12.80 14.68
N VAL A 203 0.05 -12.82 14.80
CA VAL A 203 -0.70 -11.91 15.66
C VAL A 203 -1.21 -12.65 16.89
N CYS A 204 -0.85 -12.18 18.09
CA CYS A 204 -1.24 -12.78 19.35
C CYS A 204 -0.96 -14.30 19.41
N ALA A 205 0.21 -14.73 18.96
CA ALA A 205 0.56 -16.14 18.95
C ALA A 205 0.61 -16.73 20.38
N HIS A 206 0.02 -17.90 20.56
CA HIS A 206 0.01 -18.61 21.84
C HIS A 206 1.29 -19.38 22.11
N ASN A 207 2.15 -19.55 21.12
CA ASN A 207 3.44 -20.25 21.28
C ASN A 207 4.47 -19.27 21.91
N LEU A 208 5.13 -19.67 22.99
CA LEU A 208 5.97 -18.81 23.82
C LEU A 208 7.25 -18.27 23.14
N GLN A 209 7.62 -18.73 21.96
CA GLN A 209 8.85 -18.34 21.27
C GLN A 209 8.65 -18.12 19.76
N VAL A 210 7.56 -17.47 19.38
CA VAL A 210 7.32 -17.15 17.97
C VAL A 210 7.87 -15.77 17.64
N ALA A 211 8.84 -15.72 16.73
CA ALA A 211 9.37 -14.48 16.18
C ALA A 211 8.84 -14.27 14.75
N PRO A 212 8.73 -13.01 14.30
CA PRO A 212 8.51 -12.73 12.89
C PRO A 212 9.63 -13.32 12.03
N LEU A 213 9.28 -13.86 10.87
CA LEU A 213 10.21 -14.48 9.94
C LEU A 213 10.33 -13.66 8.66
N VAL A 214 11.57 -13.40 8.22
CA VAL A 214 11.83 -12.68 6.97
C VAL A 214 12.24 -13.67 5.89
N PHE A 215 11.60 -13.57 4.74
CA PHE A 215 11.84 -14.42 3.56
C PHE A 215 12.27 -13.55 2.38
N ALA A 216 13.07 -14.11 1.48
CA ALA A 216 13.34 -13.47 0.20
C ALA A 216 12.03 -13.32 -0.61
N ALA A 217 11.85 -12.20 -1.31
CA ALA A 217 10.62 -11.92 -2.07
C ALA A 217 10.33 -12.94 -3.18
N GLY A 218 11.37 -13.62 -3.70
CA GLY A 218 11.21 -14.66 -4.71
C GLY A 218 10.69 -16.00 -4.18
N ARG A 219 10.49 -16.17 -2.87
CA ARG A 219 9.93 -17.38 -2.27
C ARG A 219 8.41 -17.42 -2.41
N GLN A 220 7.85 -18.62 -2.47
CA GLN A 220 6.41 -18.86 -2.36
C GLN A 220 6.09 -19.33 -0.94
N LEU A 221 5.26 -18.55 -0.25
CA LEU A 221 4.70 -18.94 1.04
C LEU A 221 3.30 -19.50 0.84
N GLU A 222 2.98 -20.50 1.63
CA GLU A 222 1.64 -21.09 1.71
C GLU A 222 1.22 -21.15 3.18
N ILE A 223 0.07 -20.56 3.49
CA ILE A 223 -0.56 -20.57 4.81
C ILE A 223 -1.81 -21.44 4.71
N ILE A 224 -1.83 -22.55 5.39
CA ILE A 224 -2.97 -23.49 5.41
C ILE A 224 -3.72 -23.26 6.72
N ALA A 225 -5.03 -22.93 6.65
CA ALA A 225 -5.92 -23.00 7.79
C ALA A 225 -6.09 -24.48 8.17
N ASP A 226 -5.75 -24.87 9.42
CA ASP A 226 -5.82 -26.28 9.80
C ASP A 226 -7.25 -26.83 9.63
N ALA A 227 -7.37 -28.05 9.13
CA ALA A 227 -8.65 -28.69 8.88
C ALA A 227 -9.47 -28.94 10.17
N GLU A 228 -8.81 -28.93 11.34
CA GLU A 228 -9.46 -29.08 12.64
C GLU A 228 -9.97 -27.75 13.24
N ASN A 229 -9.72 -26.62 12.56
CA ASN A 229 -10.29 -25.34 12.98
C ASN A 229 -11.81 -25.41 12.96
N ARG A 230 -12.44 -24.89 14.03
CA ARG A 230 -13.91 -24.86 14.15
C ARG A 230 -14.54 -23.78 13.28
N ASP A 231 -13.83 -22.67 13.16
CA ASP A 231 -14.27 -21.47 12.45
C ASP A 231 -13.49 -21.31 11.16
N ALA A 232 -14.07 -20.62 10.19
CA ALA A 232 -13.37 -20.19 9.00
C ALA A 232 -12.44 -19.00 9.33
N SER A 233 -11.43 -18.82 8.49
CA SER A 233 -10.61 -17.61 8.42
C SER A 233 -11.06 -16.75 7.23
N PHE A 234 -10.52 -15.55 7.13
CA PHE A 234 -10.54 -14.76 5.91
C PHE A 234 -9.13 -14.27 5.57
N ALA A 235 -8.83 -14.14 4.30
CA ALA A 235 -7.66 -13.43 3.80
C ALA A 235 -8.08 -12.05 3.30
N CYS A 236 -7.22 -11.03 3.48
CA CYS A 236 -7.49 -9.67 3.03
C CYS A 236 -6.20 -9.00 2.56
N ALA A 237 -6.23 -8.36 1.38
CA ALA A 237 -5.14 -7.59 0.82
C ALA A 237 -5.40 -6.09 1.02
N ASP A 238 -4.43 -5.36 1.59
CA ASP A 238 -4.47 -3.90 1.84
C ASP A 238 -5.82 -3.42 2.44
N SER A 239 -6.42 -4.21 3.34
CA SER A 239 -7.69 -3.92 4.03
C SER A 239 -8.91 -3.70 3.12
N SER A 240 -8.85 -4.10 1.85
CA SER A 240 -9.91 -3.77 0.88
C SER A 240 -10.44 -4.95 0.05
N ASN A 241 -9.62 -5.94 -0.23
CA ASN A 241 -9.99 -7.11 -1.04
C ASN A 241 -9.94 -8.36 -0.15
N GLN A 242 -11.09 -8.92 0.18
CA GLN A 242 -11.24 -10.00 1.15
C GLN A 242 -11.86 -11.24 0.50
N CYS A 243 -11.41 -12.42 0.96
CA CYS A 243 -11.98 -13.71 0.63
C CYS A 243 -11.95 -14.65 1.83
N ASP A 244 -12.95 -15.51 1.95
CA ASP A 244 -12.95 -16.55 2.97
C ASP A 244 -11.85 -17.59 2.70
N LEU A 245 -11.30 -18.13 3.78
CA LEU A 245 -10.35 -19.23 3.81
C LEU A 245 -10.91 -20.29 4.75
N LEU A 246 -11.45 -21.37 4.20
CA LEU A 246 -12.08 -22.43 4.96
C LEU A 246 -11.04 -23.38 5.60
N PRO A 247 -11.38 -24.11 6.66
CA PRO A 247 -10.50 -25.12 7.22
C PRO A 247 -10.05 -26.14 6.17
N GLY A 248 -8.74 -26.38 6.12
CA GLY A 248 -8.08 -27.23 5.11
C GLY A 248 -7.68 -26.51 3.81
N GLU A 249 -8.12 -25.29 3.58
CA GLU A 249 -7.72 -24.51 2.42
C GLU A 249 -6.41 -23.76 2.63
N SER A 250 -5.77 -23.36 1.53
CA SER A 250 -4.50 -22.65 1.54
C SER A 250 -4.57 -21.27 0.89
N LEU A 251 -3.87 -20.33 1.51
CA LEU A 251 -3.53 -19.01 0.97
C LEU A 251 -2.10 -19.06 0.46
N GLN A 252 -1.91 -18.87 -0.84
CA GLN A 252 -0.60 -18.82 -1.48
C GLN A 252 -0.17 -17.38 -1.68
N ILE A 253 1.09 -17.05 -1.35
CA ILE A 253 1.60 -15.68 -1.41
C ILE A 253 3.03 -15.70 -1.96
N THR A 254 3.30 -14.78 -2.91
CA THR A 254 4.63 -14.56 -3.50
C THR A 254 4.91 -13.07 -3.59
N GLY A 255 6.16 -12.68 -3.80
CA GLY A 255 6.48 -11.33 -4.27
C GLY A 255 5.87 -11.09 -5.65
N GLY A 256 5.13 -10.02 -5.79
CA GLY A 256 4.51 -9.61 -7.05
C GLY A 256 5.56 -9.20 -8.09
N ARG A 257 5.28 -9.45 -9.36
CA ARG A 257 6.19 -9.11 -10.48
C ARG A 257 6.21 -7.61 -10.80
N GLN A 258 5.08 -6.95 -10.59
CA GLN A 258 4.95 -5.52 -10.84
C GLN A 258 5.49 -4.73 -9.65
N ARG A 259 5.84 -3.46 -9.88
CA ARG A 259 6.36 -2.57 -8.86
C ARG A 259 5.68 -1.22 -8.92
N LEU A 260 5.32 -0.70 -7.75
CA LEU A 260 4.85 0.66 -7.64
C LEU A 260 6.05 1.61 -7.72
N GLN A 261 5.98 2.62 -8.60
CA GLN A 261 7.00 3.67 -8.73
C GLN A 261 6.57 4.89 -7.92
N LEU A 262 7.28 5.18 -6.83
CA LEU A 262 7.09 6.41 -6.07
C LEU A 262 8.01 7.50 -6.58
N ILE A 263 7.47 8.71 -6.73
CA ILE A 263 8.25 9.91 -6.99
C ILE A 263 8.82 10.41 -5.66
N THR A 264 10.14 10.54 -5.59
CA THR A 264 10.89 11.01 -4.43
C THR A 264 11.83 12.15 -4.81
N PHE A 265 12.12 13.02 -3.88
CA PHE A 265 12.98 14.18 -4.08
C PHE A 265 14.25 14.15 -3.23
N ASP A 266 14.31 13.18 -2.32
CA ASP A 266 15.44 12.93 -1.43
C ASP A 266 15.52 11.43 -1.14
N ASP A 267 16.70 10.84 -1.25
CA ASP A 267 16.93 9.42 -0.98
C ASP A 267 16.73 9.06 0.51
N ALA A 268 16.77 10.06 1.40
CA ALA A 268 16.57 9.90 2.83
C ALA A 268 15.10 10.03 3.28
N GLU A 269 14.13 10.27 2.39
CA GLU A 269 12.72 10.50 2.77
C GLU A 269 12.15 9.38 3.67
N GLN A 270 12.50 8.12 3.42
CA GLN A 270 12.08 7.00 4.26
C GLN A 270 12.63 7.11 5.69
N PHE A 271 13.91 7.44 5.83
CA PHE A 271 14.56 7.53 7.14
C PHE A 271 14.04 8.73 7.93
N HIS A 272 13.76 9.85 7.26
CA HIS A 272 13.08 11.00 7.87
C HIS A 272 11.66 10.63 8.36
N ALA A 273 10.92 9.81 7.61
CA ALA A 273 9.61 9.33 8.04
C ALA A 273 9.71 8.41 9.27
N ILE A 274 10.72 7.51 9.32
CA ILE A 274 10.98 6.63 10.46
C ILE A 274 11.33 7.48 11.71
N GLU A 275 12.26 8.43 11.58
CA GLU A 275 12.67 9.31 12.69
C GLU A 275 11.46 10.08 13.24
N ASN A 276 10.72 10.76 12.36
CA ASN A 276 9.62 11.64 12.76
C ASN A 276 8.43 10.90 13.37
N LYS A 277 8.14 9.67 12.90
CA LYS A 277 6.96 8.92 13.35
C LYS A 277 7.21 7.97 14.51
N LEU A 278 8.38 7.36 14.55
CA LEU A 278 8.62 6.24 15.46
C LEU A 278 9.66 6.57 16.56
N MET A 279 10.57 7.52 16.31
CA MET A 279 11.65 7.83 17.25
C MET A 279 11.45 9.13 18.00
N ARG A 280 10.70 10.10 17.46
CA ARG A 280 10.34 11.32 18.21
C ARG A 280 9.11 11.04 19.08
N ARG A 281 9.31 11.09 20.39
CA ARG A 281 8.23 11.07 21.40
C ARG A 281 7.61 12.46 21.57
#